data_4f4c33eae4b5ded68ffd52540b2cb3b3
#
_entry.id   4f4c33eae4b5ded68ffd52540b2cb3b3
#
_cell.length_a   1.000
_cell.length_b   1.000
_cell.length_c   1.000
_cell.angle_alpha   90.00
_cell.angle_beta   90.00
_cell.angle_gamma   90.00
#
_symmetry.space_group_name_H-M   'P 1'
#
loop_
_entity.id
_entity.type
_entity.pdbx_description
1 polymer ?
#
loop_
_entity_poly.entity_id
_entity_poly.type
_entity_poly.pdbx_seq_one_letter_code
_entity_poly.pdbx_strand_id
1 'polypeptide(L)'
;VASFVCTWGILMGYVAVVAFEAVALPTVLIGLAPGLNAGYLWTIAGWDVYASWVAIGVAGAALVTWVNVRGVRTAASMQLMVVIGLLVAGFMVLLGGIAQGSVENFMQGPPMSVASITGVMLIVPFMFVGFDVIPQAAEEIDLPSKEIGKALMLSVLVAVAWYVLII
;
A
#
# COMPACT_ATOMS: atom_id res chain seq x y z
N VAL A 1 -0.75 -3.84 32.10
CA VAL A 1 -0.39 -2.47 31.70
C VAL A 1 0.47 -2.48 30.44
N ALA A 2 1.61 -3.20 30.39
CA ALA A 2 2.48 -3.25 29.22
C ALA A 2 1.75 -3.75 27.96
N SER A 3 0.99 -4.84 28.07
CA SER A 3 0.19 -5.40 26.98
C SER A 3 -0.82 -4.37 26.43
N PHE A 4 -1.50 -3.66 27.30
CA PHE A 4 -2.44 -2.60 26.91
C PHE A 4 -1.75 -1.48 26.13
N VAL A 5 -0.58 -1.01 26.57
CA VAL A 5 0.19 0.03 25.91
C VAL A 5 0.65 -0.42 24.51
N CYS A 6 1.13 -1.67 24.39
CA CYS A 6 1.51 -2.25 23.10
C CYS A 6 0.32 -2.33 22.14
N THR A 7 -0.82 -2.86 22.60
CA THR A 7 -2.04 -2.96 21.78
C THR A 7 -2.54 -1.59 21.33
N TRP A 8 -2.51 -0.60 22.24
CA TRP A 8 -2.87 0.78 21.92
C TRP A 8 -1.94 1.38 20.86
N GLY A 9 -0.61 1.15 20.99
CA GLY A 9 0.36 1.62 20.01
C GLY A 9 0.13 1.01 18.62
N ILE A 10 -0.15 -0.29 18.55
CA ILE A 10 -0.49 -0.99 17.29
C ILE A 10 -1.76 -0.41 16.68
N LEU A 11 -2.82 -0.22 17.48
CA LEU A 11 -4.08 0.36 17.01
C LEU A 11 -3.89 1.75 16.44
N MET A 12 -3.12 2.61 17.11
CA MET A 12 -2.81 3.96 16.61
C MET A 12 -2.00 3.91 15.31
N GLY A 13 -1.08 2.97 15.18
CA GLY A 13 -0.34 2.72 13.94
C GLY A 13 -1.29 2.39 12.78
N TYR A 14 -2.21 1.46 12.95
CA TYR A 14 -3.19 1.11 11.91
C TYR A 14 -4.13 2.27 11.56
N VAL A 15 -4.62 3.02 12.56
CA VAL A 15 -5.44 4.22 12.30
C VAL A 15 -4.67 5.24 11.45
N ALA A 16 -3.39 5.45 11.73
CA ALA A 16 -2.54 6.36 10.94
C ALA A 16 -2.36 5.87 9.50
N VAL A 17 -2.14 4.56 9.29
CA VAL A 17 -2.02 3.97 7.94
C VAL A 17 -3.31 4.12 7.15
N VAL A 18 -4.46 3.78 7.72
CA VAL A 18 -5.77 3.92 7.06
C VAL A 18 -6.07 5.39 6.72
N ALA A 19 -5.74 6.32 7.62
CA ALA A 19 -5.89 7.75 7.36
C ALA A 19 -5.00 8.20 6.20
N PHE A 20 -3.76 7.74 6.14
CA PHE A 20 -2.84 8.02 5.03
C PHE A 20 -3.38 7.47 3.71
N GLU A 21 -3.84 6.23 3.67
CA GLU A 21 -4.39 5.60 2.47
C GLU A 21 -5.64 6.32 1.95
N ALA A 22 -6.52 6.77 2.86
CA ALA A 22 -7.69 7.56 2.50
C ALA A 22 -7.32 8.90 1.85
N VAL A 23 -6.20 9.51 2.26
CA VAL A 23 -5.68 10.75 1.65
C VAL A 23 -4.90 10.46 0.36
N ALA A 24 -4.23 9.33 0.26
CA ALA A 24 -3.47 8.94 -0.93
C ALA A 24 -4.38 8.56 -2.10
N LEU A 25 -5.54 7.96 -1.86
CA LEU A 25 -6.48 7.54 -2.90
C LEU A 25 -6.88 8.67 -3.88
N PRO A 26 -7.28 9.87 -3.43
CA PRO A 26 -7.56 11.00 -4.33
C PRO A 26 -6.36 11.39 -5.17
N THR A 27 -5.15 11.40 -4.61
CA THR A 27 -3.94 11.84 -5.35
C THR A 27 -3.64 10.93 -6.54
N VAL A 28 -3.86 9.63 -6.40
CA VAL A 28 -3.72 8.65 -7.49
C VAL A 28 -4.79 8.88 -8.56
N LEU A 29 -6.05 9.07 -8.16
CA LEU A 29 -7.16 9.27 -9.10
C LEU A 29 -7.04 10.57 -9.89
N ILE A 30 -6.51 11.63 -9.30
CA ILE A 30 -6.28 12.91 -9.97
C ILE A 30 -5.17 12.79 -11.02
N GLY A 31 -4.15 11.96 -10.77
CA GLY A 31 -3.16 11.64 -11.78
C GLY A 31 -3.76 11.06 -13.07
N LEU A 32 -4.88 10.33 -12.94
CA LEU A 32 -5.63 9.76 -14.06
C LEU A 32 -6.67 10.73 -14.65
N ALA A 33 -7.24 11.60 -13.81
CA ALA A 33 -8.30 12.54 -14.19
C ALA A 33 -8.10 13.93 -13.53
N PRO A 34 -7.29 14.80 -14.13
CA PRO A 34 -6.94 16.12 -13.56
C PRO A 34 -8.15 17.04 -13.29
N GLY A 35 -9.29 16.79 -13.94
CA GLY A 35 -10.54 17.53 -13.74
C GLY A 35 -11.24 17.28 -12.40
N LEU A 36 -10.73 16.37 -11.57
CA LEU A 36 -11.30 16.05 -10.25
C LEU A 36 -10.97 17.09 -9.16
N ASN A 37 -10.21 18.14 -9.45
CA ASN A 37 -9.91 19.23 -8.52
C ASN A 37 -11.07 20.22 -8.44
N ALA A 38 -12.09 19.92 -7.67
CA ALA A 38 -13.26 20.77 -7.52
C ALA A 38 -13.50 21.16 -6.05
N GLY A 39 -13.83 22.45 -5.83
CA GLY A 39 -14.15 22.97 -4.51
C GLY A 39 -12.92 23.06 -3.60
N TYR A 40 -12.05 24.03 -3.85
CA TYR A 40 -10.93 24.33 -2.97
C TYR A 40 -11.41 24.59 -1.53
N LEU A 41 -10.74 23.99 -0.55
CA LEU A 41 -11.05 24.14 0.88
C LEU A 41 -9.96 24.88 1.63
N TRP A 42 -8.72 24.35 1.63
CA TRP A 42 -7.57 24.93 2.32
C TRP A 42 -6.25 24.40 1.76
N THR A 43 -5.15 25.03 2.16
CA THR A 43 -3.80 24.53 1.87
C THR A 43 -3.12 24.12 3.18
N ILE A 44 -2.51 22.95 3.23
CA ILE A 44 -1.73 22.44 4.36
C ILE A 44 -0.36 21.96 3.87
N ALA A 45 0.71 22.42 4.50
CA ALA A 45 2.08 22.03 4.15
C ALA A 45 2.43 22.17 2.64
N GLY A 46 1.83 23.16 1.96
CA GLY A 46 2.01 23.38 0.51
C GLY A 46 1.15 22.54 -0.40
N TRP A 47 0.23 21.74 0.15
CA TRP A 47 -0.73 20.93 -0.61
C TRP A 47 -2.13 21.53 -0.54
N ASP A 48 -2.73 21.76 -1.71
CA ASP A 48 -4.11 22.23 -1.79
C ASP A 48 -5.07 21.06 -1.61
N VAL A 49 -6.04 21.25 -0.72
CA VAL A 49 -7.08 20.25 -0.43
C VAL A 49 -8.40 20.70 -1.05
N TYR A 50 -9.02 19.79 -1.79
CA TYR A 50 -10.29 20.03 -2.48
C TYR A 50 -11.42 19.20 -1.87
N ALA A 51 -12.66 19.72 -1.93
CA ALA A 51 -13.84 19.01 -1.45
C ALA A 51 -14.05 17.65 -2.14
N SER A 52 -13.73 17.58 -3.43
CA SER A 52 -13.72 16.33 -4.20
C SER A 52 -12.74 15.30 -3.64
N TRP A 53 -11.57 15.71 -3.15
CA TRP A 53 -10.59 14.82 -2.53
C TRP A 53 -11.12 14.22 -1.23
N VAL A 54 -11.72 15.06 -0.40
CA VAL A 54 -12.33 14.61 0.86
C VAL A 54 -13.47 13.64 0.57
N ALA A 55 -14.33 13.93 -0.42
CA ALA A 55 -15.42 13.06 -0.81
C ALA A 55 -14.92 11.68 -1.32
N ILE A 56 -13.88 11.67 -2.16
CA ILE A 56 -13.26 10.43 -2.68
C ILE A 56 -12.65 9.62 -1.54
N GLY A 57 -11.87 10.25 -0.65
CA GLY A 57 -11.26 9.57 0.50
C GLY A 57 -12.29 8.96 1.44
N VAL A 58 -13.34 9.73 1.78
CA VAL A 58 -14.46 9.25 2.62
C VAL A 58 -15.21 8.11 1.93
N ALA A 59 -15.50 8.23 0.64
CA ALA A 59 -16.17 7.17 -0.13
C ALA A 59 -15.33 5.89 -0.17
N GLY A 60 -14.01 6.01 -0.39
CA GLY A 60 -13.08 4.88 -0.36
C GLY A 60 -13.04 4.20 1.00
N ALA A 61 -12.90 4.97 2.08
CA ALA A 61 -12.90 4.44 3.44
C ALA A 61 -14.24 3.75 3.78
N ALA A 62 -15.36 4.35 3.39
CA ALA A 62 -16.69 3.77 3.58
C ALA A 62 -16.86 2.45 2.81
N LEU A 63 -16.39 2.39 1.56
CA LEU A 63 -16.41 1.18 0.73
C LEU A 63 -15.61 0.04 1.38
N VAL A 64 -14.37 0.33 1.77
CA VAL A 64 -13.49 -0.69 2.42
C VAL A 64 -14.12 -1.17 3.73
N THR A 65 -14.63 -0.24 4.55
CA THR A 65 -15.33 -0.59 5.79
C THR A 65 -16.55 -1.48 5.52
N TRP A 66 -17.36 -1.11 4.54
CA TRP A 66 -18.55 -1.90 4.16
C TRP A 66 -18.19 -3.31 3.70
N VAL A 67 -17.13 -3.47 2.90
CA VAL A 67 -16.64 -4.79 2.46
C VAL A 67 -16.19 -5.62 3.65
N ASN A 68 -15.45 -5.04 4.60
CA ASN A 68 -14.97 -5.75 5.79
C ASN A 68 -16.13 -6.18 6.70
N VAL A 69 -17.15 -5.34 6.88
CA VAL A 69 -18.37 -5.68 7.64
C VAL A 69 -19.14 -6.85 7.01
N ARG A 70 -19.04 -7.04 5.68
CA ARG A 70 -19.63 -8.20 4.99
C ARG A 70 -18.94 -9.53 5.28
N GLY A 71 -17.79 -9.50 5.91
CA GLY A 71 -17.06 -10.65 6.40
C GLY A 71 -15.75 -10.92 5.67
N VAL A 72 -14.87 -11.63 6.35
CA VAL A 72 -13.48 -11.91 5.93
C VAL A 72 -13.39 -12.53 4.53
N ARG A 73 -14.30 -13.44 4.18
CA ARG A 73 -14.32 -14.09 2.85
C ARG A 73 -14.55 -13.08 1.72
N THR A 74 -15.46 -12.12 1.92
CA THR A 74 -15.75 -11.08 0.91
C THR A 74 -14.55 -10.13 0.78
N ALA A 75 -13.96 -9.71 1.89
CA ALA A 75 -12.76 -8.89 1.90
C ALA A 75 -11.59 -9.58 1.20
N ALA A 76 -11.33 -10.85 1.50
CA ALA A 76 -10.29 -11.64 0.86
C ALA A 76 -10.49 -11.79 -0.66
N SER A 77 -11.73 -12.00 -1.13
CA SER A 77 -12.03 -12.08 -2.56
C SER A 77 -11.77 -10.76 -3.28
N MET A 78 -12.15 -9.64 -2.67
CA MET A 78 -11.88 -8.31 -3.21
C MET A 78 -10.37 -8.03 -3.25
N GLN A 79 -9.65 -8.37 -2.18
CA GLN A 79 -8.20 -8.22 -2.10
C GLN A 79 -7.51 -9.04 -3.20
N LEU A 80 -7.94 -10.27 -3.44
CA LEU A 80 -7.40 -11.11 -4.51
C LEU A 80 -7.57 -10.46 -5.89
N MET A 81 -8.73 -9.87 -6.19
CA MET A 81 -8.97 -9.17 -7.46
C MET A 81 -8.02 -7.97 -7.60
N VAL A 82 -7.82 -7.19 -6.54
CA VAL A 82 -6.90 -6.04 -6.54
C VAL A 82 -5.46 -6.51 -6.77
N VAL A 83 -5.02 -7.57 -6.08
CA VAL A 83 -3.68 -8.14 -6.26
C VAL A 83 -3.45 -8.63 -7.69
N ILE A 84 -4.42 -9.34 -8.28
CA ILE A 84 -4.33 -9.77 -9.68
C ILE A 84 -4.20 -8.55 -10.60
N GLY A 85 -5.01 -7.52 -10.38
CA GLY A 85 -4.93 -6.27 -11.15
C GLY A 85 -3.56 -5.59 -11.04
N LEU A 86 -2.99 -5.52 -9.83
CA LEU A 86 -1.65 -4.99 -9.60
C LEU A 86 -0.56 -5.82 -10.29
N LEU A 87 -0.66 -7.16 -10.25
CA LEU A 87 0.28 -8.03 -10.94
C LEU A 87 0.21 -7.83 -12.46
N VAL A 88 -0.99 -7.76 -13.02
CA VAL A 88 -1.18 -7.50 -14.46
C VAL A 88 -0.59 -6.14 -14.84
N ALA A 89 -0.89 -5.07 -14.08
CA ALA A 89 -0.33 -3.75 -14.34
C ALA A 89 1.19 -3.74 -14.24
N GLY A 90 1.77 -4.39 -13.22
CA GLY A 90 3.22 -4.49 -13.06
C GLY A 90 3.87 -5.28 -14.19
N PHE A 91 3.28 -6.40 -14.65
CA PHE A 91 3.77 -7.11 -15.81
C PHE A 91 3.70 -6.28 -17.09
N MET A 92 2.66 -5.47 -17.27
CA MET A 92 2.59 -4.54 -18.41
C MET A 92 3.73 -3.49 -18.37
N VAL A 93 4.05 -2.96 -17.18
CA VAL A 93 5.19 -2.04 -17.00
C VAL A 93 6.50 -2.74 -17.31
N LEU A 94 6.72 -3.95 -16.80
CA LEU A 94 7.92 -4.75 -17.08
C LEU A 94 8.10 -5.02 -18.58
N LEU A 95 7.03 -5.47 -19.26
CA LEU A 95 7.07 -5.71 -20.70
C LEU A 95 7.34 -4.43 -21.48
N GLY A 96 6.76 -3.31 -21.08
CA GLY A 96 7.03 -1.99 -21.65
C GLY A 96 8.49 -1.57 -21.45
N GLY A 97 9.02 -1.77 -20.25
CA GLY A 97 10.43 -1.52 -19.93
C GLY A 97 11.40 -2.36 -20.75
N ILE A 98 11.11 -3.66 -20.93
CA ILE A 98 11.92 -4.55 -21.77
C ILE A 98 11.86 -4.16 -23.25
N ALA A 99 10.68 -3.73 -23.73
CA ALA A 99 10.47 -3.42 -25.14
C ALA A 99 11.03 -2.04 -25.56
N GLN A 100 11.02 -1.06 -24.66
CA GLN A 100 11.34 0.34 -24.95
C GLN A 100 12.41 0.93 -24.02
N GLY A 101 12.85 0.20 -22.99
CA GLY A 101 13.89 0.61 -22.06
C GLY A 101 15.28 0.60 -22.72
N SER A 102 16.16 1.49 -22.26
CA SER A 102 17.58 1.48 -22.61
C SER A 102 18.43 1.23 -21.36
N VAL A 103 19.54 0.52 -21.56
CA VAL A 103 20.54 0.31 -20.49
C VAL A 103 21.09 1.64 -19.99
N GLU A 104 21.10 2.66 -20.83
CA GLU A 104 21.54 4.00 -20.50
C GLU A 104 20.66 4.65 -19.42
N ASN A 105 19.34 4.45 -19.48
CA ASN A 105 18.41 4.94 -18.45
C ASN A 105 18.66 4.30 -17.07
N PHE A 106 19.08 3.03 -17.07
CA PHE A 106 19.45 2.32 -15.85
C PHE A 106 20.72 2.88 -15.20
N MET A 107 21.67 3.35 -16.03
CA MET A 107 22.95 3.91 -15.59
C MET A 107 22.86 5.38 -15.15
N GLN A 108 21.78 6.08 -15.49
CA GLN A 108 21.57 7.50 -15.15
C GLN A 108 20.91 7.72 -13.79
N GLY A 109 20.80 6.68 -12.96
CA GLY A 109 20.27 6.79 -11.59
C GLY A 109 21.08 7.80 -10.76
N PRO A 110 20.46 8.41 -9.73
CA PRO A 110 21.16 9.32 -8.84
C PRO A 110 22.35 8.61 -8.18
N PRO A 111 23.48 9.32 -7.96
CA PRO A 111 24.66 8.70 -7.38
C PRO A 111 24.33 8.10 -6.01
N MET A 112 24.83 6.90 -5.76
CA MET A 112 24.71 6.25 -4.45
C MET A 112 25.39 7.12 -3.39
N SER A 113 24.59 7.72 -2.54
CA SER A 113 25.04 8.49 -1.39
C SER A 113 24.43 7.92 -0.10
N VAL A 114 25.08 8.20 1.04
CA VAL A 114 24.51 7.82 2.34
C VAL A 114 23.11 8.44 2.52
N ALA A 115 22.91 9.66 2.06
CA ALA A 115 21.61 10.34 2.12
C ALA A 115 20.53 9.60 1.27
N SER A 116 20.88 9.15 0.05
CA SER A 116 19.98 8.40 -0.81
C SER A 116 19.58 7.07 -0.17
N ILE A 117 20.56 6.33 0.38
CA ILE A 117 20.33 5.06 1.06
C ILE A 117 19.43 5.27 2.29
N THR A 118 19.74 6.27 3.12
CA THR A 118 18.94 6.58 4.30
C THR A 118 17.50 6.97 3.93
N GLY A 119 17.33 7.76 2.86
CA GLY A 119 16.00 8.12 2.34
C GLY A 119 15.18 6.89 1.96
N VAL A 120 15.77 5.93 1.23
CA VAL A 120 15.10 4.68 0.88
C VAL A 120 14.79 3.85 2.12
N MET A 121 15.74 3.71 3.06
CA MET A 121 15.53 2.93 4.30
C MET A 121 14.40 3.48 5.17
N LEU A 122 14.11 4.78 5.12
CA LEU A 122 12.97 5.38 5.81
C LEU A 122 11.61 5.00 5.20
N ILE A 123 11.59 4.73 3.88
CA ILE A 123 10.36 4.40 3.15
C ILE A 123 10.10 2.88 3.14
N VAL A 124 11.14 2.06 3.11
CA VAL A 124 11.05 0.60 3.04
C VAL A 124 10.11 -0.01 4.09
N PRO A 125 10.16 0.35 5.39
CA PRO A 125 9.23 -0.22 6.37
C PRO A 125 7.77 0.04 6.02
N PHE A 126 7.46 1.18 5.40
CA PHE A 126 6.11 1.53 4.96
C PHE A 126 5.61 0.63 3.82
N MET A 127 6.50 0.19 2.94
CA MET A 127 6.17 -0.75 1.84
C MET A 127 5.84 -2.16 2.35
N PHE A 128 6.21 -2.50 3.58
CA PHE A 128 5.96 -3.78 4.23
C PHE A 128 4.86 -3.74 5.30
N VAL A 129 4.12 -2.62 5.40
CA VAL A 129 2.93 -2.55 6.27
C VAL A 129 1.89 -3.57 5.82
N GLY A 130 1.33 -4.30 6.78
CA GLY A 130 0.27 -5.28 6.55
C GLY A 130 0.72 -6.75 6.67
N PHE A 131 2.00 -7.08 6.56
CA PHE A 131 2.46 -8.46 6.80
C PHE A 131 2.28 -8.90 8.25
N ASP A 132 2.29 -7.96 9.18
CA ASP A 132 2.05 -8.15 10.60
C ASP A 132 0.58 -8.52 10.93
N VAL A 133 -0.35 -8.27 10.01
CA VAL A 133 -1.76 -8.68 10.14
C VAL A 133 -1.91 -10.21 10.07
N ILE A 134 -1.07 -10.91 9.30
CA ILE A 134 -1.16 -12.35 9.13
C ILE A 134 -1.06 -13.11 10.47
N PRO A 135 -0.05 -12.87 11.33
CA PRO A 135 0.00 -13.52 12.64
C PRO A 135 -1.09 -13.03 13.60
N GLN A 136 -1.61 -11.82 13.45
CA GLN A 136 -2.71 -11.31 14.27
C GLN A 136 -4.05 -11.96 13.92
N ALA A 137 -4.27 -12.24 12.64
CA ALA A 137 -5.45 -12.96 12.14
C ALA A 137 -5.29 -14.50 12.18
N ALA A 138 -4.20 -15.02 12.77
CA ALA A 138 -3.90 -16.44 12.76
C ALA A 138 -4.98 -17.32 13.41
N GLU A 139 -5.75 -16.77 14.36
CA GLU A 139 -6.87 -17.47 15.01
C GLU A 139 -8.08 -17.62 14.08
N GLU A 140 -8.20 -16.78 13.05
CA GLU A 140 -9.29 -16.82 12.05
C GLU A 140 -8.92 -17.65 10.81
N ILE A 141 -7.64 -18.06 10.71
CA ILE A 141 -7.12 -18.83 9.57
C ILE A 141 -7.20 -20.32 9.91
N ASP A 142 -7.98 -21.06 9.15
CA ASP A 142 -8.13 -22.53 9.30
C ASP A 142 -6.93 -23.30 8.73
N LEU A 143 -5.73 -23.01 9.25
CA LEU A 143 -4.47 -23.64 8.91
C LEU A 143 -3.62 -23.90 10.15
N PRO A 144 -2.79 -24.98 10.16
CA PRO A 144 -1.81 -25.18 11.22
C PRO A 144 -0.82 -24.01 11.31
N SER A 145 -0.47 -23.57 12.52
CA SER A 145 0.45 -22.44 12.76
C SER A 145 1.77 -22.53 11.97
N LYS A 146 2.26 -23.74 11.72
CA LYS A 146 3.46 -23.98 10.91
C LYS A 146 3.28 -23.59 9.44
N GLU A 147 2.10 -23.82 8.89
CA GLU A 147 1.78 -23.46 7.51
C GLU A 147 1.53 -21.94 7.38
N ILE A 148 0.96 -21.31 8.39
CA ILE A 148 0.82 -19.84 8.47
C ILE A 148 2.21 -19.19 8.45
N GLY A 149 3.16 -19.70 9.23
CA GLY A 149 4.53 -19.18 9.23
C GLY A 149 5.25 -19.33 7.88
N LYS A 150 5.04 -20.46 7.19
CA LYS A 150 5.58 -20.65 5.81
C LYS A 150 4.93 -19.69 4.81
N ALA A 151 3.63 -19.54 4.87
CA ALA A 151 2.89 -18.62 3.99
C ALA A 151 3.36 -17.17 4.19
N LEU A 152 3.56 -16.74 5.44
CA LEU A 152 4.11 -15.44 5.75
C LEU A 152 5.51 -15.24 5.15
N MET A 153 6.41 -16.19 5.36
CA MET A 153 7.77 -16.12 4.81
C MET A 153 7.76 -16.06 3.28
N LEU A 154 6.94 -16.91 2.65
CA LEU A 154 6.82 -16.94 1.19
C LEU A 154 6.25 -15.63 0.65
N SER A 155 5.23 -15.06 1.29
CA SER A 155 4.63 -13.79 0.85
C SER A 155 5.61 -12.62 0.93
N VAL A 156 6.43 -12.56 1.98
CA VAL A 156 7.50 -11.53 2.10
C VAL A 156 8.54 -11.71 0.99
N LEU A 157 8.99 -12.93 0.73
CA LEU A 157 9.98 -13.20 -0.33
C LEU A 157 9.44 -12.84 -1.72
N VAL A 158 8.18 -13.19 -2.00
CA VAL A 158 7.52 -12.83 -3.26
C VAL A 158 7.38 -11.31 -3.39
N ALA A 159 7.01 -10.60 -2.33
CA ALA A 159 6.91 -9.15 -2.36
C ALA A 159 8.27 -8.49 -2.59
N VAL A 160 9.33 -8.94 -1.92
CA VAL A 160 10.70 -8.44 -2.15
C VAL A 160 11.11 -8.67 -3.61
N ALA A 161 10.92 -9.89 -4.11
CA ALA A 161 11.24 -10.21 -5.50
C ALA A 161 10.45 -9.33 -6.49
N TRP A 162 9.18 -9.09 -6.21
CA TRP A 162 8.32 -8.23 -7.01
C TRP A 162 8.78 -6.77 -7.02
N TYR A 163 9.11 -6.21 -5.86
CA TYR A 163 9.64 -4.84 -5.77
C TYR A 163 10.97 -4.69 -6.51
N VAL A 164 11.89 -5.63 -6.34
CA VAL A 164 13.18 -5.61 -7.05
C VAL A 164 13.00 -5.76 -8.57
N LEU A 165 11.97 -6.50 -9.00
CA LEU A 165 11.71 -6.73 -10.42
C LEU A 165 11.12 -5.51 -11.13
N ILE A 166 10.31 -4.70 -10.41
CA ILE A 166 9.63 -3.52 -10.98
C ILE A 166 10.52 -2.28 -11.01
N ILE A 167 11.48 -2.17 -10.08
CA ILE A 167 12.42 -1.04 -10.02
C ILE A 167 13.49 -1.17 -11.10
#